data_1a2bf7aea10f3d8faaf1cf11a9484161
#
_entry.id   1a2bf7aea10f3d8faaf1cf11a9484161
#
_cell.length_a   1.000
_cell.length_b   1.000
_cell.length_c   1.000
_cell.angle_alpha   90.00
_cell.angle_beta   90.00
_cell.angle_gamma   90.00
#
_symmetry.space_group_name_H-M   'P 1'
#
loop_
_entity.id
_entity.type
_entity.pdbx_description
1 polymer ?
#
loop_
_entity_poly.entity_id
_entity_poly.type
_entity_poly.pdbx_seq_one_letter_code
_entity_poly.pdbx_strand_id
1 'polypeptide(L)'
;TQGVSSAASDVYKRQGSKGSDYHLSDLTPKFEVVESPGGLNIGVRRNAGDENYYWRVTPWIMPWYTIVPPYGDNPLHGHAWVPIDDENCFAWTFSYHPSRPLNELELGVMRDGGSLHVQLMPGTFRPVMNKDNDYMIDREAQKARKSFSGVKGIAMQDASLQESMGPVSDRSRENLVMTDKAIFMARRQVHDAALNLDKGETPPGLDEASQAVRSASFELSREIPFNEAPGDPMKVKKGVAHTSI
;
A
#
# COMPACT_ATOMS: atom_id res chain seq x y z
N THR A 1 -1.29 12.18 8.94
CA THR A 1 -0.45 11.19 8.19
C THR A 1 0.62 10.50 9.05
N GLN A 2 1.03 11.07 10.18
CA GLN A 2 1.99 10.40 11.11
C GLN A 2 1.36 9.21 11.87
N GLY A 3 0.05 9.13 12.00
CA GLY A 3 -0.63 8.07 12.75
C GLY A 3 -0.66 6.70 12.06
N VAL A 4 -0.69 6.68 10.74
CA VAL A 4 -0.77 5.42 9.94
C VAL A 4 0.53 4.62 10.02
N SER A 5 1.69 5.28 10.12
CA SER A 5 2.99 4.59 10.19
C SER A 5 3.21 3.87 11.53
N SER A 6 2.62 4.33 12.62
CA SER A 6 2.82 3.71 13.95
C SER A 6 1.97 2.45 14.14
N ALA A 7 0.74 2.41 13.63
CA ALA A 7 -0.10 1.21 13.69
C ALA A 7 0.47 0.07 12.82
N ALA A 8 0.98 0.39 11.64
CA ALA A 8 1.69 -0.56 10.81
C ALA A 8 2.93 -1.12 11.51
N SER A 9 3.66 -0.31 12.30
CA SER A 9 4.85 -0.76 13.03
C SER A 9 4.54 -1.80 14.11
N ASP A 10 3.39 -1.74 14.75
CA ASP A 10 3.03 -2.68 15.81
C ASP A 10 2.70 -4.10 15.31
N VAL A 11 2.15 -4.20 14.10
CA VAL A 11 1.91 -5.50 13.44
C VAL A 11 3.21 -6.13 12.98
N TYR A 12 4.17 -5.34 12.50
CA TYR A 12 5.43 -5.82 11.93
C TYR A 12 6.56 -6.04 12.96
N LYS A 13 6.47 -5.47 14.16
CA LYS A 13 7.43 -5.71 15.26
C LYS A 13 7.58 -7.18 15.65
N ARG A 14 6.63 -8.03 15.29
CA ARG A 14 6.63 -9.46 15.64
C ARG A 14 7.33 -10.36 14.63
N GLN A 15 7.83 -9.86 13.51
CA GLN A 15 8.25 -10.73 12.40
C GLN A 15 9.77 -10.91 12.23
N GLY A 16 10.62 -10.29 13.07
CA GLY A 16 12.06 -10.58 13.15
C GLY A 16 12.86 -10.52 11.84
N SER A 17 12.43 -9.73 10.87
CA SER A 17 13.16 -9.52 9.62
C SER A 17 14.09 -8.31 9.73
N LYS A 18 15.25 -8.33 9.09
CA LYS A 18 16.17 -7.17 9.02
C LYS A 18 15.47 -5.89 8.58
N GLY A 19 14.48 -5.99 7.68
CA GLY A 19 13.70 -4.85 7.22
C GLY A 19 12.85 -4.19 8.31
N SER A 20 12.36 -4.95 9.29
CA SER A 20 11.65 -4.38 10.45
C SER A 20 12.59 -3.61 11.37
N ASP A 21 13.84 -4.04 11.50
CA ASP A 21 14.84 -3.37 12.33
C ASP A 21 15.19 -1.99 11.76
N TYR A 22 15.34 -1.87 10.45
CA TYR A 22 15.56 -0.58 9.79
C TYR A 22 14.36 0.38 9.96
N HIS A 23 13.15 -0.17 10.02
CA HIS A 23 11.94 0.63 10.27
C HIS A 23 11.93 1.24 11.68
N LEU A 24 12.47 0.52 12.64
CA LEU A 24 12.53 0.96 14.04
C LEU A 24 13.74 1.88 14.30
N SER A 25 14.85 1.66 13.62
CA SER A 25 16.10 2.42 13.83
C SER A 25 16.10 3.78 13.14
N ASP A 26 15.38 3.94 12.02
CA ASP A 26 15.26 5.21 11.30
C ASP A 26 13.79 5.62 11.17
N LEU A 27 13.36 6.54 12.04
CA LEU A 27 12.00 7.07 12.11
C LEU A 27 11.72 8.21 11.12
N THR A 28 12.75 8.64 10.36
CA THR A 28 12.67 9.74 9.42
C THR A 28 12.89 9.29 7.96
N PRO A 29 12.01 8.44 7.42
CA PRO A 29 12.16 7.94 6.06
C PRO A 29 12.16 9.07 5.05
N LYS A 30 12.91 8.89 3.97
CA LYS A 30 12.89 9.81 2.82
C LYS A 30 12.19 9.16 1.66
N PHE A 31 11.44 9.98 0.92
CA PHE A 31 10.61 9.55 -0.20
C PHE A 31 11.24 10.00 -1.51
N GLU A 32 11.32 9.08 -2.46
CA GLU A 32 11.67 9.35 -3.84
C GLU A 32 10.58 8.75 -4.74
N VAL A 33 10.15 9.51 -5.75
CA VAL A 33 9.10 9.09 -6.66
C VAL A 33 9.61 9.24 -8.08
N VAL A 34 9.54 8.15 -8.83
CA VAL A 34 9.91 8.11 -10.25
C VAL A 34 8.73 7.61 -11.08
N GLU A 35 8.61 8.15 -12.27
CA GLU A 35 7.61 7.68 -13.23
C GLU A 35 8.01 6.29 -13.77
N SER A 36 6.98 5.50 -14.07
CA SER A 36 7.12 4.19 -14.71
C SER A 36 6.11 4.07 -15.86
N PRO A 37 6.29 3.13 -16.78
CA PRO A 37 5.35 2.94 -17.88
C PRO A 37 3.90 2.71 -17.43
N GLY A 38 3.69 2.09 -16.27
CA GLY A 38 2.36 1.83 -15.71
C GLY A 38 1.86 2.87 -14.71
N GLY A 39 2.68 3.87 -14.35
CA GLY A 39 2.32 4.85 -13.32
C GLY A 39 3.54 5.37 -12.55
N LEU A 40 3.67 5.04 -11.26
CA LEU A 40 4.74 5.55 -10.39
C LEU A 40 5.40 4.42 -9.60
N ASN A 41 6.71 4.54 -9.38
CA ASN A 41 7.44 3.79 -8.37
C ASN A 41 7.74 4.72 -7.19
N ILE A 42 7.15 4.41 -6.04
CA ILE A 42 7.25 5.20 -4.81
C ILE A 42 8.24 4.52 -3.88
N GLY A 43 9.46 5.03 -3.86
CA GLY A 43 10.55 4.54 -3.01
C GLY A 43 10.55 5.24 -1.67
N VAL A 44 10.62 4.46 -0.59
CA VAL A 44 10.81 4.95 0.77
C VAL A 44 12.10 4.36 1.30
N ARG A 45 13.10 5.22 1.58
CA ARG A 45 14.39 4.78 2.07
C ARG A 45 14.66 5.12 3.53
N ARG A 46 15.39 4.24 4.18
CA ARG A 46 15.95 4.38 5.52
C ARG A 46 17.43 4.05 5.52
N ASN A 47 18.14 4.52 6.53
CA ASN A 47 19.54 4.15 6.70
C ASN A 47 19.68 2.65 7.02
N ALA A 48 20.61 1.99 6.36
CA ALA A 48 20.95 0.57 6.53
C ALA A 48 22.47 0.45 6.72
N GLY A 49 22.97 0.84 7.91
CA GLY A 49 24.38 1.00 8.18
C GLY A 49 24.97 2.24 7.48
N ASP A 50 26.29 2.24 7.30
CA ASP A 50 27.02 3.42 6.80
C ASP A 50 27.04 3.49 5.26
N GLU A 51 26.97 2.35 4.60
CA GLU A 51 27.19 2.21 3.16
C GLU A 51 25.89 2.10 2.35
N ASN A 52 24.78 1.69 2.97
CA ASN A 52 23.55 1.34 2.28
C ASN A 52 22.33 2.13 2.75
N TYR A 53 21.32 2.14 1.88
CA TYR A 53 19.94 2.44 2.23
C TYR A 53 19.09 1.18 2.11
N TYR A 54 18.15 1.00 3.03
CA TYR A 54 17.06 0.04 2.90
C TYR A 54 15.88 0.71 2.20
N TRP A 55 15.51 0.19 1.03
CA TRP A 55 14.41 0.68 0.24
C TRP A 55 13.19 -0.19 0.37
N ARG A 56 12.04 0.44 0.46
CA ARG A 56 10.73 -0.18 0.27
C ARG A 56 10.05 0.54 -0.87
N VAL A 57 9.71 -0.20 -1.92
CA VAL A 57 9.17 0.38 -3.15
C VAL A 57 7.76 -0.11 -3.41
N THR A 58 6.83 0.83 -3.42
CA THR A 58 5.42 0.63 -3.75
C THR A 58 5.19 1.09 -5.17
N PRO A 59 4.89 0.21 -6.13
CA PRO A 59 4.34 0.64 -7.41
C PRO A 59 2.90 1.10 -7.23
N TRP A 60 2.60 2.28 -7.77
CA TRP A 60 1.25 2.68 -8.08
C TRP A 60 1.03 2.49 -9.58
N ILE A 61 0.06 1.66 -9.94
CA ILE A 61 -0.25 1.32 -11.33
C ILE A 61 -1.60 1.95 -11.67
N MET A 62 -1.61 2.71 -12.74
CA MET A 62 -2.84 3.38 -13.21
C MET A 62 -3.96 2.37 -13.48
N PRO A 63 -5.20 2.77 -13.22
CA PRO A 63 -5.57 4.04 -12.59
C PRO A 63 -5.67 3.96 -11.06
N TRP A 64 -5.63 2.76 -10.42
CA TRP A 64 -5.99 2.60 -9.00
C TRP A 64 -5.26 1.50 -8.23
N TYR A 65 -4.24 0.84 -8.79
CA TYR A 65 -3.55 -0.26 -8.10
C TYR A 65 -2.36 0.25 -7.28
N THR A 66 -2.21 -0.32 -6.09
CA THR A 66 -0.99 -0.20 -5.29
C THR A 66 -0.58 -1.55 -4.74
N ILE A 67 0.72 -1.84 -4.71
CA ILE A 67 1.25 -3.09 -4.17
C ILE A 67 2.23 -2.74 -3.04
N VAL A 68 1.90 -3.18 -1.82
CA VAL A 68 2.70 -2.90 -0.62
C VAL A 68 3.93 -3.81 -0.59
N PRO A 69 5.14 -3.25 -0.39
CA PRO A 69 6.36 -4.06 -0.35
C PRO A 69 6.41 -4.94 0.92
N PRO A 70 6.86 -6.20 0.79
CA PRO A 70 6.95 -7.12 1.91
C PRO A 70 8.10 -6.77 2.86
N TYR A 71 8.06 -7.30 4.07
CA TYR A 71 9.22 -7.45 4.95
C TYR A 71 9.73 -8.89 4.85
N GLY A 72 10.99 -9.06 4.43
CA GLY A 72 11.57 -10.39 4.28
C GLY A 72 10.79 -11.28 3.30
N ASP A 73 10.53 -12.52 3.69
CA ASP A 73 9.81 -13.54 2.89
C ASP A 73 8.29 -13.55 3.16
N ASN A 74 7.70 -12.41 3.48
CA ASN A 74 6.25 -12.32 3.66
C ASN A 74 5.53 -12.15 2.32
N PRO A 75 4.24 -12.49 2.26
CA PRO A 75 3.40 -12.21 1.10
C PRO A 75 3.40 -10.73 0.72
N LEU A 76 3.28 -10.48 -0.57
CA LEU A 76 2.96 -9.16 -1.08
C LEU A 76 1.46 -8.92 -0.95
N HIS A 77 1.11 -7.69 -0.64
CA HIS A 77 -0.28 -7.27 -0.52
C HIS A 77 -0.54 -6.10 -1.42
N GLY A 78 -1.73 -6.00 -1.96
CA GLY A 78 -2.10 -4.86 -2.78
C GLY A 78 -3.57 -4.49 -2.65
N HIS A 79 -3.87 -3.30 -3.14
CA HIS A 79 -5.21 -2.75 -3.23
C HIS A 79 -5.52 -2.32 -4.67
N ALA A 80 -6.80 -2.41 -5.02
CA ALA A 80 -7.37 -1.72 -6.15
C ALA A 80 -8.57 -0.89 -5.65
N TRP A 81 -8.50 0.42 -5.82
CA TRP A 81 -9.53 1.37 -5.41
C TRP A 81 -10.43 1.67 -6.60
N VAL A 82 -11.39 0.78 -6.86
CA VAL A 82 -12.22 0.83 -8.07
C VAL A 82 -13.46 1.68 -7.83
N PRO A 83 -13.61 2.84 -8.49
CA PRO A 83 -14.75 3.70 -8.27
C PRO A 83 -16.07 3.01 -8.69
N ILE A 84 -17.11 3.21 -7.90
CA ILE A 84 -18.49 2.82 -8.20
C ILE A 84 -19.27 4.05 -8.67
N ASP A 85 -19.10 5.14 -7.94
CA ASP A 85 -19.68 6.44 -8.18
C ASP A 85 -18.80 7.54 -7.58
N ASP A 86 -19.28 8.80 -7.51
CA ASP A 86 -18.52 9.93 -7.00
C ASP A 86 -18.22 9.84 -5.49
N GLU A 87 -18.96 9.05 -4.74
CA GLU A 87 -18.86 8.95 -3.28
C GLU A 87 -18.34 7.58 -2.80
N ASN A 88 -18.39 6.54 -3.66
CA ASN A 88 -18.10 5.17 -3.26
C ASN A 88 -17.10 4.48 -4.19
N CYS A 89 -16.28 3.61 -3.61
CA CYS A 89 -15.41 2.72 -4.35
C CYS A 89 -15.40 1.32 -3.74
N PHE A 90 -15.12 0.32 -4.56
CA PHE A 90 -14.66 -0.97 -4.06
C PHE A 90 -13.18 -0.88 -3.68
N ALA A 91 -12.86 -1.26 -2.46
CA ALA A 91 -11.48 -1.49 -2.03
C ALA A 91 -11.16 -2.98 -2.16
N TRP A 92 -10.74 -3.40 -3.34
CA TRP A 92 -10.28 -4.76 -3.57
C TRP A 92 -8.91 -4.97 -2.94
N THR A 93 -8.76 -6.04 -2.17
CA THR A 93 -7.50 -6.47 -1.59
C THR A 93 -7.07 -7.81 -2.18
N PHE A 94 -5.80 -7.93 -2.46
CA PHE A 94 -5.21 -9.18 -2.89
C PHE A 94 -3.90 -9.44 -2.15
N SER A 95 -3.55 -10.72 -2.03
CA SER A 95 -2.30 -11.15 -1.42
C SER A 95 -1.75 -12.33 -2.19
N TYR A 96 -0.44 -12.33 -2.40
CA TYR A 96 0.24 -13.43 -3.06
C TYR A 96 1.70 -13.51 -2.62
N HIS A 97 2.32 -14.66 -2.85
CA HIS A 97 3.76 -14.82 -2.69
C HIS A 97 4.39 -15.14 -4.05
N PRO A 98 5.48 -14.45 -4.46
CA PRO A 98 6.02 -14.57 -5.82
C PRO A 98 6.68 -15.91 -6.14
N SER A 99 6.97 -16.75 -5.15
CA SER A 99 7.74 -17.99 -5.34
C SER A 99 7.14 -19.23 -4.67
N ARG A 100 6.04 -19.09 -3.92
CA ARG A 100 5.37 -20.23 -3.23
C ARG A 100 3.89 -19.96 -3.03
N PRO A 101 3.07 -20.97 -2.79
CA PRO A 101 1.71 -20.81 -2.28
C PRO A 101 1.70 -20.10 -0.91
N LEU A 102 0.59 -19.46 -0.59
CA LEU A 102 0.33 -18.97 0.77
C LEU A 102 0.15 -20.17 1.70
N ASN A 103 0.72 -20.12 2.90
CA ASN A 103 0.55 -21.15 3.90
C ASN A 103 -0.73 -20.95 4.74
N GLU A 104 -1.12 -21.96 5.52
CA GLU A 104 -2.37 -21.93 6.29
C GLU A 104 -2.41 -20.81 7.35
N LEU A 105 -1.26 -20.43 7.90
CA LEU A 105 -1.19 -19.30 8.85
C LEU A 105 -1.49 -17.98 8.16
N GLU A 106 -0.88 -17.75 6.98
CA GLU A 106 -1.11 -16.56 6.16
C GLU A 106 -2.57 -16.49 5.71
N LEU A 107 -3.13 -17.60 5.22
CA LEU A 107 -4.54 -17.69 4.82
C LEU A 107 -5.48 -17.47 6.02
N GLY A 108 -5.15 -18.00 7.20
CA GLY A 108 -5.89 -17.80 8.44
C GLY A 108 -5.96 -16.32 8.83
N VAL A 109 -4.82 -15.62 8.81
CA VAL A 109 -4.76 -14.17 9.09
C VAL A 109 -5.67 -13.39 8.14
N MET A 110 -5.70 -13.73 6.85
CA MET A 110 -6.55 -13.07 5.86
C MET A 110 -8.03 -13.34 6.10
N ARG A 111 -8.42 -14.58 6.36
CA ARG A 111 -9.81 -14.95 6.68
C ARG A 111 -10.33 -14.23 7.93
N ASP A 112 -9.47 -13.98 8.90
CA ASP A 112 -9.81 -13.28 10.15
C ASP A 112 -9.83 -11.74 10.02
N GLY A 113 -9.69 -11.22 8.81
CA GLY A 113 -9.67 -9.78 8.53
C GLY A 113 -8.37 -9.12 8.99
N GLY A 114 -7.26 -9.86 8.94
CA GLY A 114 -5.92 -9.34 9.23
C GLY A 114 -5.18 -8.87 7.99
N SER A 115 -4.01 -8.30 8.17
CA SER A 115 -3.24 -7.64 7.12
C SER A 115 -4.08 -6.55 6.42
N LEU A 116 -4.21 -6.58 5.10
CA LEU A 116 -5.04 -5.65 4.33
C LEU A 116 -6.46 -6.18 4.06
N HIS A 117 -6.79 -7.37 4.58
CA HIS A 117 -8.11 -7.97 4.39
C HIS A 117 -9.08 -7.54 5.49
N VAL A 118 -10.36 -7.61 5.18
CA VAL A 118 -11.45 -7.29 6.10
C VAL A 118 -12.46 -8.43 6.15
N GLN A 119 -13.11 -8.61 7.30
CA GLN A 119 -14.25 -9.50 7.39
C GLN A 119 -15.47 -8.83 6.78
N LEU A 120 -16.16 -9.54 5.89
CA LEU A 120 -17.37 -9.07 5.24
C LEU A 120 -18.61 -9.67 5.91
N MET A 121 -19.70 -8.90 5.89
CA MET A 121 -21.01 -9.42 6.26
C MET A 121 -21.44 -10.49 5.24
N PRO A 122 -21.95 -11.66 5.69
CA PRO A 122 -22.30 -12.76 4.79
C PRO A 122 -23.19 -12.31 3.62
N GLY A 123 -22.81 -12.71 2.41
CA GLY A 123 -23.56 -12.41 1.18
C GLY A 123 -23.45 -10.95 0.71
N THR A 124 -22.54 -10.16 1.27
CA THR A 124 -22.35 -8.75 0.90
C THR A 124 -20.87 -8.42 0.68
N PHE A 125 -20.59 -7.23 0.11
CA PHE A 125 -19.26 -6.63 0.06
C PHE A 125 -19.04 -5.60 1.18
N ARG A 126 -19.92 -5.56 2.17
CA ARG A 126 -19.86 -4.62 3.27
C ARG A 126 -19.02 -5.17 4.43
N PRO A 127 -18.03 -4.42 4.94
CA PRO A 127 -17.27 -4.83 6.12
C PRO A 127 -18.15 -4.99 7.36
N VAL A 128 -17.82 -5.97 8.20
CA VAL A 128 -18.45 -6.15 9.52
C VAL A 128 -18.25 -4.91 10.39
N MET A 129 -17.02 -4.39 10.43
CA MET A 129 -16.72 -3.09 11.04
C MET A 129 -16.99 -2.00 10.02
N ASN A 130 -17.90 -1.09 10.28
CA ASN A 130 -18.30 -0.06 9.35
C ASN A 130 -18.84 1.18 10.07
N LYS A 131 -19.23 2.21 9.33
CA LYS A 131 -19.69 3.48 9.85
C LYS A 131 -20.90 3.37 10.77
N ASP A 132 -21.82 2.41 10.55
CA ASP A 132 -23.05 2.28 11.35
C ASP A 132 -22.80 1.72 12.74
N ASN A 133 -21.64 1.10 12.98
CA ASN A 133 -21.25 0.58 14.28
C ASN A 133 -19.96 1.23 14.81
N ASP A 134 -19.66 2.46 14.36
CA ASP A 134 -18.45 3.20 14.73
C ASP A 134 -17.17 2.35 14.57
N TYR A 135 -17.12 1.49 13.53
CA TYR A 135 -16.02 0.58 13.26
C TYR A 135 -15.64 -0.31 14.44
N MET A 136 -16.57 -0.54 15.35
CA MET A 136 -16.38 -1.28 16.60
C MET A 136 -15.16 -0.79 17.41
N ILE A 137 -14.99 0.52 17.51
CA ILE A 137 -13.85 1.17 18.19
C ILE A 137 -13.79 0.76 19.67
N ASP A 138 -12.67 0.17 20.07
CA ASP A 138 -12.34 -0.09 21.48
C ASP A 138 -11.74 1.17 22.14
N ARG A 139 -12.60 1.98 22.75
CA ARG A 139 -12.20 3.22 23.44
C ARG A 139 -11.37 2.95 24.69
N GLU A 140 -11.58 1.84 25.37
CA GLU A 140 -10.80 1.49 26.55
C GLU A 140 -9.37 1.09 26.18
N ALA A 141 -9.19 0.34 25.08
CA ALA A 141 -7.86 0.06 24.54
C ALA A 141 -7.12 1.34 24.12
N GLN A 142 -7.84 2.34 23.55
CA GLN A 142 -7.25 3.65 23.23
C GLN A 142 -6.79 4.39 24.49
N LYS A 143 -7.65 4.52 25.49
CA LYS A 143 -7.33 5.18 26.78
C LYS A 143 -6.16 4.51 27.47
N ALA A 144 -6.12 3.17 27.45
CA ALA A 144 -5.04 2.38 28.03
C ALA A 144 -3.76 2.38 27.18
N ARG A 145 -3.73 3.09 26.03
CA ARG A 145 -2.61 3.13 25.07
C ARG A 145 -2.18 1.75 24.54
N LYS A 146 -3.09 0.78 24.56
CA LYS A 146 -2.89 -0.57 23.98
C LYS A 146 -3.15 -0.59 22.49
N SER A 147 -3.96 0.34 21.98
CA SER A 147 -4.23 0.56 20.57
C SER A 147 -4.24 2.07 20.30
N PHE A 148 -3.65 2.49 19.19
CA PHE A 148 -3.65 3.90 18.78
C PHE A 148 -5.06 4.35 18.33
N SER A 149 -5.65 3.60 17.41
CA SER A 149 -6.96 3.92 16.82
C SER A 149 -8.15 3.31 17.57
N GLY A 150 -7.94 2.24 18.35
CA GLY A 150 -9.02 1.41 18.88
C GLY A 150 -9.72 0.54 17.83
N VAL A 151 -9.40 0.70 16.53
CA VAL A 151 -9.97 -0.08 15.43
C VAL A 151 -9.05 -1.25 15.11
N LYS A 152 -9.62 -2.45 15.01
CA LYS A 152 -8.85 -3.66 14.68
C LYS A 152 -8.53 -3.73 13.19
N GLY A 153 -7.28 -4.06 12.87
CA GLY A 153 -6.81 -4.28 11.49
C GLY A 153 -6.45 -2.98 10.75
N ILE A 154 -5.41 -3.03 9.92
CA ILE A 154 -4.88 -1.87 9.21
C ILE A 154 -5.91 -1.32 8.22
N ALA A 155 -6.52 -2.20 7.43
CA ALA A 155 -7.49 -1.79 6.41
C ALA A 155 -8.70 -1.05 7.01
N MET A 156 -9.21 -1.51 8.17
CA MET A 156 -10.33 -0.85 8.83
C MET A 156 -9.93 0.44 9.55
N GLN A 157 -8.69 0.54 10.03
CA GLN A 157 -8.15 1.81 10.53
C GLN A 157 -8.14 2.86 9.43
N ASP A 158 -7.61 2.51 8.25
CA ASP A 158 -7.57 3.40 7.10
C ASP A 158 -8.99 3.77 6.63
N ALA A 159 -9.88 2.80 6.47
CA ALA A 159 -11.25 3.04 6.06
C ALA A 159 -11.99 3.99 7.02
N SER A 160 -11.85 3.77 8.34
CA SER A 160 -12.50 4.62 9.33
C SER A 160 -12.05 6.08 9.27
N LEU A 161 -10.76 6.31 9.02
CA LEU A 161 -10.21 7.66 8.85
C LEU A 161 -10.67 8.31 7.55
N GLN A 162 -10.64 7.57 6.44
CA GLN A 162 -11.05 8.08 5.14
C GLN A 162 -12.54 8.40 5.11
N GLU A 163 -13.40 7.51 5.56
CA GLU A 163 -14.85 7.72 5.62
C GLU A 163 -15.26 8.84 6.60
N SER A 164 -14.45 9.10 7.64
CA SER A 164 -14.71 10.20 8.58
C SER A 164 -14.53 11.59 7.94
N MET A 165 -13.87 11.70 6.80
CA MET A 165 -13.71 12.95 6.06
C MET A 165 -14.96 13.33 5.24
N GLY A 166 -15.98 12.48 5.24
CA GLY A 166 -17.21 12.66 4.46
C GLY A 166 -17.17 12.00 3.09
N PRO A 167 -18.29 12.00 2.35
CA PRO A 167 -18.40 11.29 1.09
C PRO A 167 -17.42 11.83 0.02
N VAL A 168 -17.26 13.15 -0.05
CA VAL A 168 -16.27 13.81 -0.93
C VAL A 168 -15.38 14.70 -0.07
N SER A 169 -14.09 14.43 -0.09
CA SER A 169 -13.10 15.20 0.67
C SER A 169 -12.93 16.60 0.11
N ASP A 170 -13.05 17.62 0.95
CA ASP A 170 -12.83 19.03 0.58
C ASP A 170 -11.34 19.30 0.32
N ARG A 171 -10.95 19.31 -0.94
CA ARG A 171 -9.57 19.55 -1.38
C ARG A 171 -9.05 20.96 -1.09
N SER A 172 -9.91 21.94 -0.87
CA SER A 172 -9.49 23.30 -0.52
C SER A 172 -8.83 23.37 0.88
N ARG A 173 -9.08 22.37 1.72
CA ARG A 173 -8.53 22.24 3.07
C ARG A 173 -7.30 21.33 3.14
N GLU A 174 -6.88 20.77 2.01
CA GLU A 174 -5.77 19.85 1.93
C GLU A 174 -4.42 20.59 1.96
N ASN A 175 -3.49 20.11 2.78
CA ASN A 175 -2.13 20.63 2.84
C ASN A 175 -1.15 19.50 2.48
N LEU A 176 -0.76 19.44 1.20
CA LEU A 176 0.23 18.48 0.73
C LEU A 176 1.65 18.94 1.10
N VAL A 177 2.43 18.01 1.60
CA VAL A 177 3.84 18.20 1.98
C VAL A 177 4.75 17.32 1.13
N MET A 178 6.06 17.43 1.30
CA MET A 178 7.03 16.68 0.49
C MET A 178 6.84 15.16 0.50
N THR A 179 6.32 14.58 1.59
CA THR A 179 5.98 13.17 1.69
C THR A 179 4.77 12.76 0.84
N ASP A 180 3.96 13.74 0.40
CA ASP A 180 2.75 13.52 -0.40
C ASP A 180 3.02 13.70 -1.91
N LYS A 181 4.29 13.84 -2.31
CA LYS A 181 4.69 14.00 -3.71
C LYS A 181 4.06 12.93 -4.63
N ALA A 182 4.02 11.67 -4.18
CA ALA A 182 3.42 10.60 -4.95
C ALA A 182 1.91 10.79 -5.18
N ILE A 183 1.19 11.30 -4.18
CA ILE A 183 -0.25 11.60 -4.28
C ILE A 183 -0.49 12.68 -5.33
N PHE A 184 0.29 13.76 -5.28
CA PHE A 184 0.21 14.83 -6.28
C PHE A 184 0.49 14.31 -7.70
N MET A 185 1.56 13.53 -7.88
CA MET A 185 1.92 12.98 -9.18
C MET A 185 0.87 12.00 -9.71
N ALA A 186 0.36 11.10 -8.86
CA ALA A 186 -0.69 10.14 -9.25
C ALA A 186 -1.97 10.86 -9.70
N ARG A 187 -2.44 11.86 -8.92
CA ARG A 187 -3.61 12.66 -9.29
C ARG A 187 -3.42 13.37 -10.63
N ARG A 188 -2.24 13.94 -10.84
CA ARG A 188 -1.92 14.59 -12.12
C ARG A 188 -1.95 13.60 -13.27
N GLN A 189 -1.33 12.42 -13.12
CA GLN A 189 -1.33 11.40 -14.18
C GLN A 189 -2.74 10.93 -14.52
N VAL A 190 -3.61 10.69 -13.52
CA VAL A 190 -5.01 10.32 -13.76
C VAL A 190 -5.78 11.43 -14.48
N HIS A 191 -5.61 12.67 -14.04
CA HIS A 191 -6.26 13.82 -14.66
C HIS A 191 -5.82 14.01 -16.13
N ASP A 192 -4.50 13.95 -16.38
CA ASP A 192 -3.95 14.11 -17.72
C ASP A 192 -4.39 12.95 -18.64
N ALA A 193 -4.44 11.72 -18.10
CA ALA A 193 -4.94 10.56 -18.83
C ALA A 193 -6.44 10.71 -19.20
N ALA A 194 -7.27 11.23 -18.29
CA ALA A 194 -8.68 11.48 -18.57
C ALA A 194 -8.86 12.53 -19.68
N LEU A 195 -8.14 13.66 -19.63
CA LEU A 195 -8.18 14.69 -20.67
C LEU A 195 -7.67 14.17 -22.03
N ASN A 196 -6.71 13.27 -22.03
CA ASN A 196 -6.17 12.70 -23.25
C ASN A 196 -7.09 11.62 -23.84
N LEU A 197 -7.79 10.87 -22.99
CA LEU A 197 -8.81 9.91 -23.41
C LEU A 197 -9.93 10.61 -24.18
N ASP A 198 -10.37 11.79 -23.73
CA ASP A 198 -11.37 12.61 -24.45
C ASP A 198 -10.90 13.04 -25.85
N LYS A 199 -9.59 13.08 -26.08
CA LYS A 199 -8.98 13.34 -27.40
C LYS A 199 -8.77 12.08 -28.24
N GLY A 200 -9.13 10.90 -27.71
CA GLY A 200 -8.94 9.60 -28.34
C GLY A 200 -7.54 9.00 -28.14
N GLU A 201 -6.73 9.52 -27.22
CA GLU A 201 -5.43 8.97 -26.88
C GLU A 201 -5.58 7.76 -25.95
N THR A 202 -4.70 6.76 -26.09
CA THR A 202 -4.69 5.59 -25.21
C THR A 202 -4.06 5.94 -23.87
N PRO A 203 -4.74 5.66 -22.74
CA PRO A 203 -4.15 5.87 -21.43
C PRO A 203 -2.87 5.03 -21.23
N PRO A 204 -1.87 5.51 -20.47
CA PRO A 204 -0.68 4.74 -20.16
C PRO A 204 -1.02 3.52 -19.28
N GLY A 205 -0.16 2.50 -19.32
CA GLY A 205 -0.27 1.35 -18.44
C GLY A 205 -1.28 0.27 -18.85
N LEU A 206 -1.78 0.30 -20.09
CA LEU A 206 -2.71 -0.72 -20.59
C LEU A 206 -1.99 -1.96 -21.17
N ASP A 207 -0.72 -1.85 -21.50
CA ASP A 207 0.04 -2.98 -22.03
C ASP A 207 0.52 -3.92 -20.92
N GLU A 208 0.69 -5.21 -21.26
CA GLU A 208 1.09 -6.24 -20.30
C GLU A 208 2.44 -5.93 -19.63
N ALA A 209 3.38 -5.36 -20.35
CA ALA A 209 4.72 -5.06 -19.83
C ALA A 209 4.68 -3.98 -18.74
N SER A 210 3.86 -2.96 -18.92
CA SER A 210 3.63 -1.90 -17.93
C SER A 210 3.00 -2.42 -16.64
N GLN A 211 2.16 -3.45 -16.74
CA GLN A 211 1.48 -4.08 -15.61
C GLN A 211 2.33 -5.17 -14.92
N ALA A 212 3.37 -5.67 -15.59
CA ALA A 212 4.21 -6.75 -15.09
C ALA A 212 5.24 -6.26 -14.04
N VAL A 213 4.77 -5.56 -13.02
CA VAL A 213 5.57 -5.02 -11.91
C VAL A 213 5.13 -5.61 -10.58
N ARG A 214 6.03 -5.61 -9.60
CA ARG A 214 5.77 -5.98 -8.22
C ARG A 214 6.40 -4.99 -7.27
N SER A 215 5.92 -4.94 -6.04
CA SER A 215 6.64 -4.25 -4.98
C SER A 215 7.90 -5.00 -4.56
N ALA A 216 8.86 -4.29 -4.00
CA ALA A 216 10.11 -4.88 -3.54
C ALA A 216 10.64 -4.15 -2.31
N SER A 217 11.39 -4.91 -1.47
CA SER A 217 12.20 -4.36 -0.40
C SER A 217 13.63 -4.87 -0.58
N PHE A 218 14.62 -3.97 -0.58
CA PHE A 218 16.02 -4.32 -0.84
C PHE A 218 16.97 -3.28 -0.24
N GLU A 219 18.22 -3.68 -0.06
CA GLU A 219 19.32 -2.78 0.26
C GLU A 219 20.01 -2.33 -1.03
N LEU A 220 20.40 -1.06 -1.09
CA LEU A 220 21.11 -0.45 -2.20
C LEU A 220 22.20 0.46 -1.66
N SER A 221 23.38 0.44 -2.28
CA SER A 221 24.45 1.36 -1.94
C SER A 221 23.97 2.81 -2.03
N ARG A 222 24.44 3.66 -1.13
CA ARG A 222 24.13 5.10 -1.12
C ARG A 222 24.58 5.83 -2.37
N GLU A 223 25.58 5.28 -3.06
CA GLU A 223 26.14 5.84 -4.29
C GLU A 223 25.26 5.59 -5.52
N ILE A 224 24.35 4.63 -5.44
CA ILE A 224 23.47 4.28 -6.56
C ILE A 224 22.14 5.02 -6.43
N PRO A 225 21.78 5.88 -7.38
CA PRO A 225 20.47 6.53 -7.42
C PRO A 225 19.34 5.52 -7.51
N PHE A 226 18.19 5.84 -6.91
CA PHE A 226 17.03 4.93 -6.88
C PHE A 226 16.56 4.49 -8.27
N ASN A 227 16.55 5.40 -9.23
CA ASN A 227 16.15 5.13 -10.62
C ASN A 227 17.16 4.31 -11.41
N GLU A 228 18.36 4.07 -10.87
CA GLU A 228 19.44 3.29 -11.48
C GLU A 228 19.70 1.96 -10.76
N ALA A 229 18.76 1.54 -9.89
CA ALA A 229 18.90 0.30 -9.11
C ALA A 229 19.15 -0.90 -10.04
N PRO A 230 20.28 -1.62 -9.88
CA PRO A 230 20.65 -2.69 -10.80
C PRO A 230 19.70 -3.88 -10.69
N GLY A 231 19.43 -4.51 -11.85
CA GLY A 231 18.68 -5.75 -11.92
C GLY A 231 17.18 -5.63 -11.73
N ASP A 232 16.67 -4.41 -11.70
CA ASP A 232 15.25 -4.09 -11.52
C ASP A 232 14.51 -5.07 -10.57
N PRO A 233 14.64 -4.90 -9.26
CA PRO A 233 14.03 -5.79 -8.27
C PRO A 233 12.50 -5.80 -8.33
N MET A 234 11.93 -4.89 -9.12
CA MET A 234 10.48 -4.73 -9.31
C MET A 234 9.95 -5.55 -10.49
N LYS A 235 10.80 -6.13 -11.33
CA LYS A 235 10.35 -6.98 -12.44
C LYS A 235 9.75 -8.29 -11.94
N VAL A 236 8.61 -8.64 -12.53
CA VAL A 236 8.02 -9.98 -12.37
C VAL A 236 8.83 -10.98 -13.18
N LYS A 237 9.36 -12.01 -12.52
CA LYS A 237 10.02 -13.13 -13.20
C LYS A 237 8.94 -14.00 -13.85
N LYS A 238 9.00 -14.15 -15.19
CA LYS A 238 8.11 -15.09 -15.92
C LYS A 238 8.28 -16.51 -15.36
N GLY A 239 7.19 -17.19 -15.07
CA GLY A 239 7.13 -18.62 -14.73
C GLY A 239 6.82 -18.99 -13.29
N VAL A 240 6.50 -18.04 -12.43
CA VAL A 240 6.13 -18.34 -11.03
C VAL A 240 4.77 -17.71 -10.70
N ALA A 241 3.75 -18.07 -11.46
CA ALA A 241 2.37 -17.78 -11.06
C ALA A 241 1.77 -19.06 -10.44
N HIS A 242 1.77 -19.15 -9.12
CA HIS A 242 0.94 -20.12 -8.42
C HIS A 242 -0.40 -19.45 -8.11
N THR A 243 -1.38 -19.68 -8.96
CA THR A 243 -2.78 -19.36 -8.65
C THR A 243 -3.35 -20.50 -7.80
N SER A 244 -3.58 -20.25 -6.53
CA SER A 244 -4.50 -21.05 -5.72
C SER A 244 -5.85 -20.32 -5.73
N ILE A 245 -6.83 -20.90 -6.37
CA ILE A 245 -8.23 -20.50 -6.26
C ILE A 245 -8.82 -21.08 -4.99
#